data_e51d695bdde95e5a79478c5d13afaa06
#
_entry.id   e51d695bdde95e5a79478c5d13afaa06
#
_cell.length_a   1.000
_cell.length_b   1.000
_cell.length_c   1.000
_cell.angle_alpha   90.00
_cell.angle_beta   90.00
_cell.angle_gamma   90.00
#
_symmetry.space_group_name_H-M   'P 1'
#
loop_
_entity.id
_entity.type
_entity.pdbx_description
1 polymer ?
#
loop_
_entity_poly.entity_id
_entity_poly.type
_entity_poly.pdbx_seq_one_letter_code
_entity_poly.pdbx_strand_id
1 'polypeptide(L)'
;TAVMDIKGIKVGLVGIYELNDHLGREQQLKDNIAKVKKDGAELVIVIFHWGNETETVPDTNQMTLGRLAIDEGADLVCGHHPHVLQGIETYKGKNIVYSLGNFCFGGNSSPSDMDTMIFQQTFTITSEGVQADNVTNIIPCSISSADGYNNYQPTPATGDEATRIKAKIQERSAAIPAADSSASSGTTESTDSSDSNSTDSTDSGSSGSADVSDGTD
;
A
#
# COMPACT_ATOMS: atom_id res chain seq x y z
N THR A 1 2.59 -15.29 0.12
CA THR A 1 3.20 -15.08 1.45
C THR A 1 4.42 -15.99 1.63
N ALA A 2 5.42 -15.54 2.37
CA ALA A 2 6.57 -16.30 2.80
C ALA A 2 6.98 -15.90 4.21
N VAL A 3 7.61 -16.83 4.96
CA VAL A 3 8.31 -16.51 6.21
C VAL A 3 9.74 -16.99 6.07
N MET A 4 10.69 -16.12 6.31
CA MET A 4 12.14 -16.38 6.16
C MET A 4 12.84 -16.16 7.50
N ASP A 5 13.77 -17.04 7.84
CA ASP A 5 14.68 -16.80 8.97
C ASP A 5 15.85 -15.94 8.50
N ILE A 6 16.00 -14.76 9.07
CA ILE A 6 17.09 -13.84 8.77
C ILE A 6 17.82 -13.51 10.08
N LYS A 7 18.98 -14.13 10.28
CA LYS A 7 19.79 -13.97 11.48
C LYS A 7 19.05 -14.33 12.78
N GLY A 8 18.18 -15.33 12.74
CA GLY A 8 17.38 -15.79 13.87
C GLY A 8 16.07 -15.05 14.08
N ILE A 9 15.75 -14.06 13.22
CA ILE A 9 14.49 -13.32 13.22
C ILE A 9 13.61 -13.83 12.07
N LYS A 10 12.37 -14.17 12.37
CA LYS A 10 11.40 -14.57 11.36
C LYS A 10 10.77 -13.35 10.69
N VAL A 11 11.08 -13.16 9.41
CA VAL A 11 10.55 -12.08 8.58
C VAL A 11 9.44 -12.62 7.70
N GLY A 12 8.23 -12.09 7.89
CA GLY A 12 7.06 -12.36 7.06
C GLY A 12 7.05 -11.43 5.84
N LEU A 13 6.91 -12.01 4.66
CA LEU A 13 6.74 -11.28 3.41
C LEU A 13 5.33 -11.50 2.86
N VAL A 14 4.64 -10.43 2.54
CA VAL A 14 3.30 -10.44 1.96
C VAL A 14 3.33 -9.69 0.65
N GLY A 15 3.00 -10.36 -0.47
CA GLY A 15 2.88 -9.76 -1.79
C GLY A 15 1.41 -9.58 -2.17
N ILE A 16 1.04 -8.38 -2.65
CA ILE A 16 -0.31 -8.04 -3.10
C ILE A 16 -0.23 -7.41 -4.49
N TYR A 17 -0.99 -7.98 -5.43
CA TYR A 17 -1.24 -7.40 -6.75
C TYR A 17 -2.60 -6.72 -6.74
N GLU A 18 -2.61 -5.39 -6.87
CA GLU A 18 -3.80 -4.56 -6.63
C GLU A 18 -4.53 -4.20 -7.92
N LEU A 19 -3.86 -4.10 -9.07
CA LEU A 19 -4.30 -3.42 -10.29
C LEU A 19 -5.68 -3.82 -10.83
N ASN A 20 -6.17 -5.02 -10.56
CA ASN A 20 -7.43 -5.49 -11.10
C ASN A 20 -8.63 -5.28 -10.17
N ASP A 21 -8.38 -5.31 -8.86
CA ASP A 21 -9.46 -5.36 -7.86
C ASP A 21 -9.40 -4.21 -6.86
N HIS A 22 -8.36 -3.39 -6.91
CA HIS A 22 -8.18 -2.22 -6.05
C HIS A 22 -8.47 -2.52 -4.56
N LEU A 23 -9.40 -1.82 -3.93
CA LEU A 23 -9.80 -2.04 -2.53
C LEU A 23 -10.43 -3.41 -2.29
N GLY A 24 -10.84 -4.15 -3.32
CA GLY A 24 -11.24 -5.56 -3.18
C GLY A 24 -10.12 -6.47 -2.64
N ARG A 25 -8.87 -5.98 -2.59
CA ARG A 25 -7.74 -6.70 -2.00
C ARG A 25 -7.61 -6.53 -0.47
N GLU A 26 -8.43 -5.73 0.18
CA GLU A 26 -8.37 -5.52 1.63
C GLU A 26 -8.42 -6.83 2.43
N GLN A 27 -9.38 -7.70 2.13
CA GLN A 27 -9.51 -8.96 2.88
C GLN A 27 -8.31 -9.87 2.65
N GLN A 28 -7.81 -9.98 1.40
CA GLN A 28 -6.61 -10.74 1.10
C GLN A 28 -5.38 -10.21 1.84
N LEU A 29 -5.23 -8.89 1.95
CA LEU A 29 -4.16 -8.23 2.69
C LEU A 29 -4.21 -8.63 4.17
N LYS A 30 -5.38 -8.49 4.82
CA LYS A 30 -5.61 -8.85 6.22
C LYS A 30 -5.29 -10.33 6.49
N ASP A 31 -5.85 -11.22 5.67
CA ASP A 31 -5.65 -12.66 5.80
C ASP A 31 -4.17 -13.05 5.64
N ASN A 32 -3.48 -12.44 4.69
CA ASN A 32 -2.07 -12.72 4.43
C ASN A 32 -1.15 -12.21 5.55
N ILE A 33 -1.42 -11.02 6.11
CA ILE A 33 -0.68 -10.51 7.28
C ILE A 33 -0.93 -11.41 8.49
N ALA A 34 -2.20 -11.74 8.77
CA ALA A 34 -2.55 -12.66 9.87
C ALA A 34 -1.88 -14.02 9.69
N LYS A 35 -1.81 -14.53 8.46
CA LYS A 35 -1.16 -15.81 8.15
C LYS A 35 0.33 -15.79 8.48
N VAL A 36 1.10 -14.81 8.00
CA VAL A 36 2.56 -14.77 8.27
C VAL A 36 2.85 -14.59 9.76
N LYS A 37 2.02 -13.82 10.49
CA LYS A 37 2.10 -13.69 11.95
C LYS A 37 1.83 -15.02 12.66
N LYS A 38 0.79 -15.75 12.22
CA LYS A 38 0.48 -17.08 12.75
C LYS A 38 1.62 -18.08 12.47
N ASP A 39 2.31 -17.94 11.34
CA ASP A 39 3.47 -18.75 10.97
C ASP A 39 4.74 -18.33 11.72
N GLY A 40 4.63 -17.34 12.63
CA GLY A 40 5.65 -16.93 13.59
C GLY A 40 6.49 -15.74 13.13
N ALA A 41 6.05 -14.96 12.15
CA ALA A 41 6.76 -13.73 11.74
C ALA A 41 6.83 -12.71 12.90
N GLU A 42 8.03 -12.22 13.17
CA GLU A 42 8.34 -11.19 14.16
C GLU A 42 8.44 -9.80 13.53
N LEU A 43 8.77 -9.74 12.23
CA LEU A 43 8.81 -8.56 11.39
C LEU A 43 7.96 -8.83 10.14
N VAL A 44 7.08 -7.92 9.75
CA VAL A 44 6.21 -8.09 8.56
C VAL A 44 6.47 -6.98 7.55
N ILE A 45 6.81 -7.37 6.33
CA ILE A 45 7.01 -6.48 5.19
C ILE A 45 5.94 -6.78 4.13
N VAL A 46 5.19 -5.77 3.73
CA VAL A 46 4.19 -5.89 2.67
C VAL A 46 4.73 -5.25 1.40
N ILE A 47 4.62 -5.97 0.29
CA ILE A 47 5.08 -5.54 -1.03
C ILE A 47 3.87 -5.46 -1.94
N PHE A 48 3.61 -4.27 -2.49
CA PHE A 48 2.52 -4.02 -3.41
C PHE A 48 2.99 -3.83 -4.85
N HIS A 49 2.17 -4.30 -5.78
CA HIS A 49 2.18 -3.90 -7.17
C HIS A 49 0.84 -3.19 -7.45
N TRP A 50 0.85 -1.84 -7.48
CA TRP A 50 -0.33 -1.01 -7.34
C TRP A 50 -0.23 0.36 -8.04
N GLY A 51 -1.32 1.11 -8.02
CA GLY A 51 -1.38 2.50 -8.49
C GLY A 51 -1.39 2.63 -10.01
N ASN A 52 -1.14 3.82 -10.50
CA ASN A 52 -1.15 4.14 -11.92
C ASN A 52 0.26 4.46 -12.44
N GLU A 53 0.57 4.02 -13.67
CA GLU A 53 1.84 4.33 -14.32
C GLU A 53 2.01 5.84 -14.47
N THR A 54 3.24 6.30 -14.22
CA THR A 54 3.71 7.69 -14.33
C THR A 54 3.13 8.70 -13.33
N GLU A 55 2.17 8.30 -12.50
CA GLU A 55 1.64 9.16 -11.45
C GLU A 55 2.66 9.33 -10.32
N THR A 56 2.94 10.58 -9.96
CA THR A 56 4.00 10.94 -9.00
C THR A 56 3.52 11.06 -7.56
N VAL A 57 2.20 11.16 -7.37
CA VAL A 57 1.52 11.17 -6.07
C VAL A 57 0.71 9.88 -5.97
N PRO A 58 0.75 9.16 -4.83
CA PRO A 58 -0.03 7.95 -4.67
C PRO A 58 -1.52 8.25 -4.73
N ASP A 59 -2.29 7.37 -5.37
CA ASP A 59 -3.74 7.47 -5.43
C ASP A 59 -4.41 7.05 -4.11
N THR A 60 -5.73 7.20 -4.05
CA THR A 60 -6.52 6.88 -2.86
C THR A 60 -6.44 5.39 -2.50
N ASN A 61 -6.40 4.49 -3.48
CA ASN A 61 -6.31 3.05 -3.23
C ASN A 61 -4.95 2.69 -2.61
N GLN A 62 -3.87 3.24 -3.16
CA GLN A 62 -2.52 3.08 -2.61
C GLN A 62 -2.46 3.56 -1.14
N MET A 63 -2.95 4.76 -0.86
CA MET A 63 -2.95 5.32 0.50
C MET A 63 -3.81 4.48 1.46
N THR A 64 -5.00 4.06 1.04
CA THR A 64 -5.89 3.24 1.86
C THR A 64 -5.26 1.88 2.19
N LEU A 65 -4.79 1.15 1.18
CA LEU A 65 -4.20 -0.18 1.38
C LEU A 65 -2.86 -0.13 2.10
N GLY A 66 -2.04 0.90 1.83
CA GLY A 66 -0.75 1.07 2.52
C GLY A 66 -0.93 1.33 4.01
N ARG A 67 -1.85 2.23 4.38
CA ARG A 67 -2.19 2.53 5.77
C ARG A 67 -2.87 1.35 6.46
N LEU A 68 -3.79 0.65 5.76
CA LEU A 68 -4.41 -0.59 6.25
C LEU A 68 -3.35 -1.66 6.55
N ALA A 69 -2.35 -1.84 5.70
CA ALA A 69 -1.28 -2.80 5.96
C ALA A 69 -0.56 -2.52 7.28
N ILE A 70 -0.27 -1.24 7.57
CA ILE A 70 0.31 -0.83 8.85
C ILE A 70 -0.65 -1.09 10.01
N ASP A 71 -1.94 -0.79 9.84
CA ASP A 71 -2.97 -1.00 10.87
C ASP A 71 -3.13 -2.50 11.21
N GLU A 72 -2.98 -3.38 10.24
CA GLU A 72 -3.00 -4.83 10.43
C GLU A 72 -1.65 -5.37 10.97
N GLY A 73 -0.65 -4.49 11.10
CA GLY A 73 0.62 -4.74 11.78
C GLY A 73 1.77 -5.10 10.85
N ALA A 74 1.79 -4.54 9.65
CA ALA A 74 3.03 -4.47 8.87
C ALA A 74 4.01 -3.46 9.51
N ASP A 75 5.30 -3.74 9.38
CA ASP A 75 6.39 -2.89 9.87
C ASP A 75 6.98 -2.02 8.77
N LEU A 76 6.76 -2.42 7.52
CA LEU A 76 7.18 -1.69 6.33
C LEU A 76 6.26 -2.05 5.16
N VAL A 77 5.94 -1.05 4.35
CA VAL A 77 5.25 -1.22 3.05
C VAL A 77 6.16 -0.70 1.95
N CYS A 78 6.34 -1.51 0.88
CA CYS A 78 7.08 -1.16 -0.32
C CYS A 78 6.20 -1.33 -1.54
N GLY A 79 6.10 -0.28 -2.36
CA GLY A 79 5.27 -0.26 -3.56
C GLY A 79 6.07 -0.26 -4.85
N HIS A 80 5.45 -0.85 -5.88
CA HIS A 80 5.95 -0.97 -7.26
C HIS A 80 4.81 -0.73 -8.24
N HIS A 81 5.11 -0.63 -9.51
CA HIS A 81 4.26 -0.45 -10.67
C HIS A 81 4.21 0.98 -11.22
N PRO A 82 4.14 2.09 -10.48
CA PRO A 82 4.05 3.41 -11.12
C PRO A 82 5.20 3.75 -12.10
N HIS A 83 6.27 2.97 -12.11
CA HIS A 83 7.46 3.16 -12.97
C HIS A 83 8.16 4.51 -12.78
N VAL A 84 7.75 5.28 -11.79
CA VAL A 84 8.37 6.52 -11.31
C VAL A 84 8.50 6.46 -9.80
N LEU A 85 9.44 7.23 -9.23
CA LEU A 85 9.48 7.41 -7.79
C LEU A 85 8.18 8.04 -7.31
N GLN A 86 7.60 7.56 -6.21
CA GLN A 86 6.60 8.27 -5.43
C GLN A 86 7.17 8.64 -4.06
N GLY A 87 6.39 9.33 -3.24
CA GLY A 87 6.80 9.75 -1.91
C GLY A 87 6.87 8.60 -0.90
N ILE A 88 7.41 8.94 0.26
CA ILE A 88 7.48 8.07 1.45
C ILE A 88 6.63 8.73 2.54
N GLU A 89 5.67 7.99 3.09
CA GLU A 89 4.85 8.40 4.22
C GLU A 89 5.34 7.71 5.49
N THR A 90 5.41 8.43 6.61
CA THR A 90 5.49 7.82 7.93
C THR A 90 4.11 7.81 8.57
N TYR A 91 3.49 6.65 8.64
CA TYR A 91 2.16 6.44 9.21
C TYR A 91 2.25 5.61 10.47
N LYS A 92 1.76 6.13 11.59
CA LYS A 92 1.85 5.48 12.93
C LYS A 92 3.27 4.99 13.28
N GLY A 93 4.29 5.78 12.90
CA GLY A 93 5.70 5.47 13.13
C GLY A 93 6.31 4.41 12.21
N LYS A 94 5.60 3.95 11.19
CA LYS A 94 6.08 2.98 10.19
C LYS A 94 6.13 3.62 8.80
N ASN A 95 7.03 3.16 7.94
CA ASN A 95 7.18 3.71 6.60
C ASN A 95 6.32 2.99 5.56
N ILE A 96 5.72 3.79 4.68
CA ILE A 96 5.09 3.39 3.44
C ILE A 96 5.86 4.04 2.30
N VAL A 97 6.62 3.26 1.55
CA VAL A 97 7.34 3.68 0.34
C VAL A 97 6.43 3.38 -0.85
N TYR A 98 5.74 4.39 -1.37
CA TYR A 98 4.66 4.18 -2.35
C TYR A 98 5.14 3.67 -3.71
N SER A 99 6.30 4.13 -4.19
CA SER A 99 6.96 3.55 -5.38
C SER A 99 8.46 3.80 -5.36
N LEU A 100 9.21 2.72 -5.58
CA LEU A 100 10.67 2.77 -5.71
C LEU A 100 11.15 3.21 -7.11
N GLY A 101 10.24 3.37 -8.07
CA GLY A 101 10.57 3.59 -9.48
C GLY A 101 11.06 2.30 -10.16
N ASN A 102 11.60 2.47 -11.36
CA ASN A 102 12.28 1.39 -12.07
C ASN A 102 13.64 1.12 -11.43
N PHE A 103 14.15 -0.12 -11.55
CA PHE A 103 15.52 -0.44 -11.14
C PHE A 103 16.21 -1.21 -12.27
N CYS A 104 16.20 -2.55 -12.28
CA CYS A 104 16.66 -3.35 -13.41
C CYS A 104 15.52 -3.51 -14.43
N PHE A 105 15.15 -2.44 -15.11
CA PHE A 105 13.98 -2.40 -15.99
C PHE A 105 14.33 -2.59 -17.44
N GLY A 106 14.17 -3.82 -17.96
CA GLY A 106 14.51 -4.20 -19.34
C GLY A 106 13.44 -3.89 -20.39
N GLY A 107 12.29 -3.36 -20.01
CA GLY A 107 11.14 -3.15 -20.90
C GLY A 107 11.20 -1.89 -21.76
N ASN A 108 12.04 -0.91 -21.41
CA ASN A 108 12.11 0.38 -22.11
C ASN A 108 13.52 0.95 -22.08
N SER A 109 14.09 1.26 -23.25
CA SER A 109 15.41 1.88 -23.39
C SER A 109 15.40 3.39 -23.15
N SER A 110 14.22 4.02 -23.10
CA SER A 110 14.07 5.45 -22.92
C SER A 110 12.82 5.79 -22.08
N PRO A 111 12.77 5.33 -20.81
CA PRO A 111 11.64 5.66 -19.94
C PRO A 111 11.61 7.16 -19.61
N SER A 112 10.44 7.67 -19.29
CA SER A 112 10.23 9.09 -18.97
C SER A 112 10.91 9.53 -17.67
N ASP A 113 11.11 8.63 -16.71
CA ASP A 113 11.84 8.88 -15.47
C ASP A 113 12.95 7.84 -15.29
N MET A 114 14.19 8.34 -15.21
CA MET A 114 15.41 7.54 -15.03
C MET A 114 15.82 7.45 -13.55
N ASP A 115 15.11 8.15 -12.68
CA ASP A 115 15.42 8.20 -11.26
C ASP A 115 14.82 7.02 -10.50
N THR A 116 15.60 6.47 -9.60
CA THR A 116 15.19 5.37 -8.72
C THR A 116 15.92 5.48 -7.37
N MET A 117 15.60 4.58 -6.45
CA MET A 117 16.29 4.53 -5.17
C MET A 117 16.45 3.10 -4.65
N ILE A 118 17.48 2.90 -3.84
CA ILE A 118 17.54 1.80 -2.89
C ILE A 118 17.09 2.35 -1.55
N PHE A 119 15.97 1.84 -1.04
CA PHE A 119 15.47 2.16 0.29
C PHE A 119 15.99 1.12 1.27
N GLN A 120 16.69 1.57 2.30
CA GLN A 120 17.18 0.73 3.38
C GLN A 120 16.53 1.15 4.69
N GLN A 121 16.07 0.18 5.47
CA GLN A 121 15.58 0.40 6.82
C GLN A 121 16.23 -0.56 7.78
N THR A 122 16.71 -0.03 8.91
CA THR A 122 17.19 -0.82 10.03
C THR A 122 16.03 -1.05 11.00
N PHE A 123 15.85 -2.28 11.43
CA PHE A 123 14.87 -2.65 12.46
C PHE A 123 15.61 -3.09 13.72
N THR A 124 15.25 -2.50 14.84
CA THR A 124 15.67 -2.97 16.16
C THR A 124 14.56 -3.86 16.72
N ILE A 125 14.89 -5.10 17.03
CA ILE A 125 13.93 -6.08 17.55
C ILE A 125 14.34 -6.46 18.96
N THR A 126 13.41 -6.33 19.90
CA THR A 126 13.60 -6.66 21.32
C THR A 126 12.58 -7.72 21.75
N SER A 127 12.62 -8.14 23.02
CA SER A 127 11.59 -9.00 23.59
C SER A 127 10.18 -8.38 23.58
N GLU A 128 10.09 -7.06 23.40
CA GLU A 128 8.83 -6.31 23.28
C GLU A 128 8.36 -6.13 21.83
N GLY A 129 9.09 -6.69 20.85
CA GLY A 129 8.79 -6.61 19.42
C GLY A 129 9.65 -5.61 18.66
N VAL A 130 9.21 -5.28 17.44
CA VAL A 130 9.87 -4.32 16.54
C VAL A 130 9.71 -2.90 17.08
N GLN A 131 10.83 -2.21 17.25
CA GLN A 131 10.86 -0.84 17.73
C GLN A 131 10.58 0.16 16.61
N ALA A 132 9.88 1.26 16.94
CA ALA A 132 9.57 2.35 16.02
C ALA A 132 10.71 3.38 15.95
N ASP A 133 11.95 2.92 15.81
CA ASP A 133 13.13 3.78 15.69
C ASP A 133 13.32 4.38 14.28
N ASN A 134 12.72 3.75 13.29
CA ASN A 134 12.55 4.24 11.92
C ASN A 134 13.86 4.72 11.24
N VAL A 135 14.98 4.05 11.54
CA VAL A 135 16.27 4.40 10.97
C VAL A 135 16.32 4.00 9.50
N THR A 136 16.33 4.98 8.62
CA THR A 136 16.32 4.77 7.17
C THR A 136 17.54 5.37 6.49
N ASN A 137 17.91 4.81 5.33
CA ASN A 137 18.89 5.36 4.42
C ASN A 137 18.38 5.26 2.99
N ILE A 138 18.34 6.39 2.30
CA ILE A 138 17.95 6.46 0.89
C ILE A 138 19.20 6.64 0.05
N ILE A 139 19.49 5.66 -0.80
CA ILE A 139 20.54 5.73 -1.80
C ILE A 139 19.87 6.11 -3.12
N PRO A 140 19.96 7.37 -3.58
CA PRO A 140 19.42 7.78 -4.86
C PRO A 140 20.22 7.12 -5.98
N CYS A 141 19.52 6.65 -7.01
CA CYS A 141 20.13 5.96 -8.14
C CYS A 141 19.55 6.47 -9.46
N SER A 142 20.33 6.34 -10.53
CA SER A 142 19.81 6.29 -11.90
C SER A 142 19.60 4.81 -12.29
N ILE A 143 18.59 4.53 -13.13
CA ILE A 143 18.41 3.18 -13.69
C ILE A 143 19.47 2.82 -14.74
N SER A 144 20.33 3.75 -15.08
CA SER A 144 21.37 3.60 -16.09
C SER A 144 22.71 4.16 -15.64
N SER A 145 23.79 3.55 -16.08
CA SER A 145 25.15 4.09 -15.98
C SER A 145 25.57 4.93 -17.20
N ALA A 146 24.69 5.04 -18.21
CA ALA A 146 24.92 5.80 -19.45
C ALA A 146 24.01 7.03 -19.50
N ASP A 147 24.50 8.09 -20.15
CA ASP A 147 23.73 9.31 -20.36
C ASP A 147 22.71 9.13 -21.49
N GLY A 148 21.49 9.61 -21.28
CA GLY A 148 20.47 9.78 -22.31
C GLY A 148 19.71 8.51 -22.73
N TYR A 149 20.03 7.35 -22.21
CA TYR A 149 19.27 6.10 -22.45
C TYR A 149 19.43 5.10 -21.31
N ASN A 150 18.51 4.17 -21.19
CA ASN A 150 18.58 3.09 -20.21
C ASN A 150 19.43 1.94 -20.73
N ASN A 151 20.61 1.74 -20.15
CA ASN A 151 21.49 0.60 -20.44
C ASN A 151 21.28 -0.57 -19.47
N TYR A 152 20.25 -0.51 -18.64
CA TYR A 152 19.83 -1.56 -17.68
C TYR A 152 20.86 -1.84 -16.57
N GLN A 153 21.68 -0.85 -16.24
CA GLN A 153 22.70 -0.93 -15.19
C GLN A 153 22.43 0.16 -14.13
N PRO A 154 21.55 -0.11 -13.16
CA PRO A 154 21.29 0.84 -12.09
C PRO A 154 22.58 1.25 -11.38
N THR A 155 22.77 2.54 -11.18
CA THR A 155 23.99 3.12 -10.63
C THR A 155 23.64 4.14 -9.54
N PRO A 156 24.29 4.09 -8.37
CA PRO A 156 24.11 5.13 -7.36
C PRO A 156 24.50 6.51 -7.91
N ALA A 157 23.58 7.46 -7.76
CA ALA A 157 23.80 8.85 -8.13
C ALA A 157 24.72 9.55 -7.12
N THR A 158 25.51 10.49 -7.59
CA THR A 158 26.44 11.28 -6.76
C THR A 158 26.29 12.78 -7.02
N GLY A 159 26.86 13.64 -6.18
CA GLY A 159 26.90 15.09 -6.37
C GLY A 159 25.52 15.71 -6.53
N ASP A 160 25.37 16.55 -7.56
CA ASP A 160 24.15 17.32 -7.86
C ASP A 160 22.98 16.40 -8.24
N GLU A 161 23.25 15.31 -8.96
CA GLU A 161 22.23 14.33 -9.33
C GLU A 161 21.63 13.65 -8.07
N ALA A 162 22.46 13.20 -7.16
CA ALA A 162 21.99 12.63 -5.90
C ALA A 162 21.14 13.62 -5.09
N THR A 163 21.54 14.89 -5.08
CA THR A 163 20.82 15.97 -4.40
C THR A 163 19.46 16.20 -5.07
N ARG A 164 19.42 16.25 -6.39
CA ARG A 164 18.19 16.41 -7.19
C ARG A 164 17.19 15.27 -6.95
N ILE A 165 17.66 14.01 -6.97
CA ILE A 165 16.80 12.84 -6.75
C ILE A 165 16.23 12.83 -5.33
N LYS A 166 17.05 13.14 -4.32
CA LYS A 166 16.59 13.27 -2.92
C LYS A 166 15.55 14.37 -2.76
N ALA A 167 15.76 15.53 -3.40
CA ALA A 167 14.79 16.62 -3.39
C ALA A 167 13.46 16.20 -4.04
N LYS A 168 13.50 15.47 -5.18
CA LYS A 168 12.33 14.90 -5.84
C LYS A 168 11.55 13.96 -4.88
N ILE A 169 12.22 13.07 -4.17
CA ILE A 169 11.58 12.16 -3.21
C ILE A 169 10.92 12.97 -2.07
N GLN A 170 11.62 13.99 -1.56
CA GLN A 170 11.09 14.84 -0.48
C GLN A 170 9.86 15.64 -0.93
N GLU A 171 9.90 16.23 -2.13
CA GLU A 171 8.77 16.96 -2.73
C GLU A 171 7.55 16.03 -2.88
N ARG A 172 7.74 14.83 -3.46
CA ARG A 172 6.67 13.84 -3.64
C ARG A 172 6.13 13.32 -2.30
N SER A 173 6.98 13.21 -1.28
CA SER A 173 6.55 12.84 0.07
C SER A 173 5.69 13.94 0.73
N ALA A 174 6.06 15.21 0.54
CA ALA A 174 5.30 16.35 1.05
C ALA A 174 3.94 16.53 0.35
N ALA A 175 3.77 15.99 -0.85
CA ALA A 175 2.52 16.04 -1.61
C ALA A 175 1.49 14.97 -1.17
N ILE A 176 1.88 14.01 -0.33
CA ILE A 176 0.98 12.95 0.16
C ILE A 176 -0.02 13.57 1.16
N PRO A 177 -1.35 13.44 0.95
CA PRO A 177 -2.33 13.90 1.90
C PRO A 177 -2.17 13.22 3.27
N ALA A 178 -2.21 14.02 4.33
CA ALA A 178 -2.16 13.48 5.69
C ALA A 178 -3.32 12.50 5.93
N ALA A 179 -3.08 11.48 6.76
CA ALA A 179 -4.16 10.61 7.19
C ALA A 179 -5.12 11.39 8.09
N ASP A 180 -6.43 11.27 7.84
CA ASP A 180 -7.46 11.88 8.68
C ASP A 180 -7.35 11.36 10.12
N SER A 181 -7.14 12.25 11.06
CA SER A 181 -7.05 11.92 12.49
C SER A 181 -8.42 11.56 13.12
N SER A 182 -9.50 11.51 12.32
CA SER A 182 -10.88 11.34 12.78
C SER A 182 -11.42 9.91 12.84
N ALA A 183 -10.64 8.90 12.47
CA ALA A 183 -11.12 7.51 12.39
C ALA A 183 -10.90 6.67 13.66
N SER A 184 -10.75 7.30 14.84
CA SER A 184 -10.60 6.59 16.13
C SER A 184 -11.54 7.13 17.19
N SER A 185 -12.87 7.04 16.98
CA SER A 185 -13.86 6.97 18.08
C SER A 185 -15.26 6.81 17.50
N GLY A 186 -15.79 5.61 17.56
CA GLY A 186 -17.16 5.36 17.10
C GLY A 186 -17.67 3.97 17.44
N THR A 187 -17.45 3.55 18.71
CA THR A 187 -18.30 2.51 19.30
C THR A 187 -19.13 3.20 20.36
N THR A 188 -20.26 3.78 19.98
CA THR A 188 -21.32 4.09 20.94
C THR A 188 -22.38 3.02 20.80
N GLU A 189 -22.44 2.18 21.83
CA GLU A 189 -23.62 1.37 22.16
C GLU A 189 -24.84 2.29 22.19
N SER A 190 -25.84 1.99 21.36
CA SER A 190 -27.18 2.49 21.54
C SER A 190 -27.98 1.44 22.31
N THR A 191 -28.17 1.72 23.59
CA THR A 191 -29.14 1.03 24.45
C THR A 191 -30.55 1.29 23.94
N ASP A 192 -31.23 0.19 23.79
CA ASP A 192 -32.67 -0.03 23.63
C ASP A 192 -33.51 0.76 24.64
N SER A 193 -34.57 1.39 24.19
CA SER A 193 -35.76 1.69 25.00
C SER A 193 -36.98 1.61 24.12
N SER A 194 -37.72 0.54 24.32
CA SER A 194 -39.09 0.31 23.94
C SER A 194 -40.00 1.47 24.31
N ASP A 195 -40.95 1.87 23.45
CA ASP A 195 -42.34 1.92 23.88
C ASP A 195 -43.34 1.82 22.71
N SER A 196 -44.41 1.13 23.01
CA SER A 196 -45.56 0.73 22.24
C SER A 196 -46.52 1.90 21.91
N ASN A 197 -47.20 1.90 20.75
CA ASN A 197 -48.65 1.75 20.74
C ASN A 197 -49.28 1.77 19.34
N SER A 198 -50.22 0.86 19.17
CA SER A 198 -51.32 0.57 18.26
C SER A 198 -51.93 1.70 17.45
N THR A 199 -52.45 1.44 16.25
CA THR A 199 -53.80 1.09 15.79
C THR A 199 -53.88 1.21 14.25
N ASP A 200 -54.18 0.16 13.58
CA ASP A 200 -55.46 -0.22 12.90
C ASP A 200 -55.91 0.66 11.71
N SER A 201 -56.06 0.01 10.56
CA SER A 201 -57.17 -0.01 9.64
C SER A 201 -56.76 -0.30 8.19
N THR A 202 -57.10 -1.49 7.71
CA THR A 202 -57.90 -1.90 6.53
C THR A 202 -57.78 -1.00 5.27
N ASP A 203 -57.56 -1.52 4.07
CA ASP A 203 -58.48 -2.30 3.23
C ASP A 203 -57.90 -2.55 1.81
N SER A 204 -58.07 -3.72 1.35
CA SER A 204 -58.41 -4.25 0.01
C SER A 204 -57.78 -3.68 -1.28
N GLY A 205 -57.25 -4.61 -2.08
CA GLY A 205 -57.87 -4.89 -3.36
C GLY A 205 -56.95 -5.07 -4.55
N SER A 206 -56.84 -6.27 -4.99
CA SER A 206 -57.09 -6.84 -6.33
C SER A 206 -56.02 -6.71 -7.42
N SER A 207 -55.42 -7.82 -7.72
CA SER A 207 -55.47 -8.65 -8.97
C SER A 207 -54.96 -8.11 -10.29
N GLY A 208 -54.22 -9.01 -10.98
CA GLY A 208 -54.01 -9.08 -12.42
C GLY A 208 -52.60 -9.56 -12.77
N SER A 209 -52.40 -10.73 -12.87
CA SER A 209 -52.25 -11.81 -13.84
C SER A 209 -51.53 -11.46 -15.14
N ALA A 210 -50.52 -12.32 -15.41
CA ALA A 210 -50.15 -12.95 -16.71
C ALA A 210 -49.52 -12.02 -17.76
N ASP A 211 -48.57 -12.41 -18.62
CA ASP A 211 -48.21 -13.70 -19.19
C ASP A 211 -46.89 -13.56 -19.97
N VAL A 212 -46.08 -14.57 -19.96
CA VAL A 212 -45.25 -15.29 -20.94
C VAL A 212 -44.93 -14.63 -22.29
N SER A 213 -43.64 -14.66 -22.68
CA SER A 213 -43.03 -15.36 -23.84
C SER A 213 -41.63 -14.80 -24.11
N ASP A 214 -40.60 -15.57 -24.05
CA ASP A 214 -40.00 -16.51 -25.01
C ASP A 214 -39.50 -15.85 -26.31
N GLY A 215 -38.19 -16.11 -26.64
CA GLY A 215 -37.63 -15.82 -27.95
C GLY A 215 -36.12 -15.64 -27.98
N THR A 216 -35.46 -16.76 -28.15
CA THR A 216 -34.13 -16.98 -28.76
C THR A 216 -33.75 -16.00 -29.88
N ASP A 217 -32.47 -15.50 -29.85
CA ASP A 217 -31.37 -15.81 -30.80
C ASP A 217 -30.03 -15.43 -30.22
#